data_7fe1c09bfc0d74510a8f3755c6a28128
#
_entry.id   7fe1c09bfc0d74510a8f3755c6a28128
#
_cell.length_a   1.000
_cell.length_b   1.000
_cell.length_c   1.000
_cell.angle_alpha   90.00
_cell.angle_beta   90.00
_cell.angle_gamma   90.00
#
_symmetry.space_group_name_H-M   'P 1'
#
loop_
_entity.id
_entity.type
_entity.pdbx_description
1 polymer ?
#
loop_
_entity_poly.entity_id
_entity_poly.type
_entity_poly.pdbx_seq_one_letter_code
_entity_poly.pdbx_strand_id
1 'polypeptide(L)'
;MTGRPRGRPPKQAPPPQLTATGMTDAELEAELKARLHLRALAEAKDGLLPFVRLMFPNMAEPDNPVATVYEDDSFHHELAAELEWVERTPDARLIVEAPPRHGKSILSSFNYVPWIMGRQPSRQVIFSAYGAEFAEDFGRYWRDTINGPMYQSIFPGTQLRRDTQSVSELRTTAGGAMF
;
A
#
# COMPACT_ATOMS: atom_id res chain seq x y z
N MET A 1 29.63 60.54 24.01
CA MET A 1 29.33 60.03 22.66
C MET A 1 29.93 58.62 22.58
N THR A 2 29.09 57.62 22.78
CA THR A 2 29.50 56.21 22.74
C THR A 2 28.92 55.57 21.49
N GLY A 3 29.80 55.37 20.51
CA GLY A 3 29.45 54.69 19.27
C GLY A 3 29.17 53.20 19.44
N ARG A 4 27.95 52.71 19.12
CA ARG A 4 27.62 51.31 19.05
C ARG A 4 28.42 50.64 17.92
N PRO A 5 29.01 49.45 18.14
CA PRO A 5 29.66 48.70 17.08
C PRO A 5 28.61 48.21 16.08
N ARG A 6 28.81 48.47 14.77
CA ARG A 6 28.02 47.93 13.68
C ARG A 6 28.18 46.42 13.60
N GLY A 7 27.12 45.67 13.85
CA GLY A 7 27.10 44.23 13.70
C GLY A 7 27.53 43.82 12.31
N ARG A 8 28.32 42.72 12.23
CA ARG A 8 28.78 42.10 10.99
C ARG A 8 27.53 41.63 10.19
N PRO A 9 27.44 41.96 8.88
CA PRO A 9 26.34 41.46 8.07
C PRO A 9 26.27 39.93 8.11
N PRO A 10 25.07 39.31 8.08
CA PRO A 10 24.92 37.86 8.09
C PRO A 10 25.67 37.27 6.89
N LYS A 11 26.43 36.20 7.15
CA LYS A 11 27.13 35.42 6.11
C LYS A 11 26.07 34.92 5.10
N GLN A 12 26.13 35.36 3.85
CA GLN A 12 25.30 34.81 2.79
C GLN A 12 25.58 33.31 2.70
N ALA A 13 24.51 32.52 2.65
CA ALA A 13 24.62 31.08 2.38
C ALA A 13 25.31 30.88 1.01
N PRO A 14 26.19 29.87 0.89
CA PRO A 14 26.78 29.54 -0.40
C PRO A 14 25.68 29.27 -1.44
N PRO A 15 25.91 29.63 -2.72
CA PRO A 15 24.95 29.31 -3.78
C PRO A 15 24.76 27.80 -3.87
N PRO A 16 23.54 27.33 -4.23
CA PRO A 16 23.26 25.90 -4.37
C PRO A 16 24.22 25.29 -5.41
N GLN A 17 24.82 24.17 -5.07
CA GLN A 17 25.67 23.41 -5.99
C GLN A 17 24.77 22.74 -7.03
N LEU A 18 24.98 23.01 -8.31
CA LEU A 18 24.29 22.34 -9.41
C LEU A 18 25.01 21.02 -9.74
N THR A 19 24.22 19.96 -9.91
CA THR A 19 24.71 18.66 -10.42
C THR A 19 25.07 18.73 -11.91
N ALA A 20 25.66 17.68 -12.47
CA ALA A 20 25.95 17.57 -13.90
C ALA A 20 24.70 17.71 -14.81
N THR A 21 23.50 17.55 -14.26
CA THR A 21 22.21 17.72 -14.94
C THR A 21 21.65 19.15 -14.83
N GLY A 22 22.35 20.07 -14.15
CA GLY A 22 21.88 21.43 -13.93
C GLY A 22 20.82 21.58 -12.82
N MET A 23 20.55 20.52 -12.10
CA MET A 23 19.61 20.50 -10.96
C MET A 23 20.37 20.72 -9.65
N THR A 24 19.68 21.27 -8.67
CA THR A 24 20.16 21.30 -7.29
C THR A 24 20.06 19.91 -6.64
N ASP A 25 20.86 19.65 -5.63
CA ASP A 25 20.80 18.37 -4.88
C ASP A 25 19.37 18.10 -4.32
N ALA A 26 18.68 19.15 -3.85
CA ALA A 26 17.31 19.04 -3.36
C ALA A 26 16.28 18.64 -4.46
N GLU A 27 16.44 19.21 -5.66
CA GLU A 27 15.58 18.85 -6.81
C GLU A 27 15.85 17.41 -7.27
N LEU A 28 17.11 16.98 -7.27
CA LEU A 28 17.49 15.62 -7.62
C LEU A 28 16.92 14.62 -6.60
N GLU A 29 17.00 14.94 -5.31
CA GLU A 29 16.46 14.12 -4.24
C GLU A 29 14.92 14.02 -4.34
N ALA A 30 14.23 15.11 -4.61
CA ALA A 30 12.78 15.13 -4.79
C ALA A 30 12.35 14.29 -6.02
N GLU A 31 13.08 14.42 -7.14
CA GLU A 31 12.81 13.62 -8.33
C GLU A 31 13.06 12.13 -8.09
N LEU A 32 14.14 11.78 -7.39
CA LEU A 32 14.43 10.38 -7.04
C LEU A 32 13.31 9.78 -6.16
N LYS A 33 12.87 10.51 -5.13
CA LYS A 33 11.74 10.09 -4.27
C LYS A 33 10.46 9.88 -5.08
N ALA A 34 10.15 10.79 -6.00
CA ALA A 34 8.98 10.68 -6.86
C ALA A 34 9.06 9.42 -7.77
N ARG A 35 10.22 9.15 -8.36
CA ARG A 35 10.45 7.95 -9.19
C ARG A 35 10.34 6.66 -8.38
N LEU A 36 10.93 6.62 -7.18
CA LEU A 36 10.83 5.48 -6.26
C LEU A 36 9.38 5.21 -5.88
N HIS A 37 8.61 6.26 -5.58
CA HIS A 37 7.19 6.13 -5.27
C HIS A 37 6.39 5.58 -6.45
N LEU A 38 6.56 6.13 -7.65
CA LEU A 38 5.87 5.64 -8.85
C LEU A 38 6.22 4.18 -9.16
N ARG A 39 7.49 3.81 -8.99
CA ARG A 39 7.93 2.42 -9.15
C ARG A 39 7.26 1.50 -8.12
N ALA A 40 7.24 1.90 -6.86
CA ALA A 40 6.59 1.11 -5.80
C ALA A 40 5.08 0.93 -6.05
N LEU A 41 4.38 1.96 -6.53
CA LEU A 41 2.97 1.85 -6.93
C LEU A 41 2.78 0.85 -8.09
N ALA A 42 3.68 0.85 -9.08
CA ALA A 42 3.63 -0.09 -10.18
C ALA A 42 3.89 -1.53 -9.72
N GLU A 43 4.92 -1.75 -8.88
CA GLU A 43 5.23 -3.06 -8.30
C GLU A 43 4.08 -3.58 -7.44
N ALA A 44 3.39 -2.71 -6.68
CA ALA A 44 2.24 -3.06 -5.84
C ALA A 44 1.00 -3.48 -6.65
N LYS A 45 0.85 -3.00 -7.88
CA LYS A 45 -0.22 -3.48 -8.78
C LYS A 45 -0.02 -4.93 -9.16
N ASP A 46 1.21 -5.34 -9.40
CA ASP A 46 1.54 -6.65 -9.97
C ASP A 46 1.90 -7.69 -8.91
N GLY A 47 2.38 -7.27 -7.73
CA GLY A 47 2.83 -8.15 -6.66
C GLY A 47 2.09 -7.91 -5.34
N LEU A 48 1.73 -9.01 -4.68
CA LEU A 48 1.03 -8.96 -3.39
C LEU A 48 1.91 -8.41 -2.26
N LEU A 49 3.17 -8.85 -2.14
CA LEU A 49 4.06 -8.34 -1.10
C LEU A 49 4.41 -6.84 -1.26
N PRO A 50 4.74 -6.33 -2.45
CA PRO A 50 4.87 -4.90 -2.67
C PRO A 50 3.60 -4.12 -2.28
N PHE A 51 2.41 -4.66 -2.57
CA PHE A 51 1.14 -4.06 -2.14
C PHE A 51 1.05 -4.01 -0.62
N VAL A 52 1.28 -5.14 0.06
CA VAL A 52 1.21 -5.21 1.53
C VAL A 52 2.18 -4.23 2.19
N ARG A 53 3.42 -4.14 1.71
CA ARG A 53 4.40 -3.17 2.25
C ARG A 53 3.91 -1.73 2.20
N LEU A 54 3.23 -1.32 1.12
CA LEU A 54 2.64 0.02 1.00
C LEU A 54 1.41 0.22 1.89
N MET A 55 0.69 -0.86 2.27
CA MET A 55 -0.42 -0.77 3.22
C MET A 55 0.04 -0.59 4.67
N PHE A 56 1.33 -0.83 4.97
CA PHE A 56 1.93 -0.66 6.30
C PHE A 56 3.09 0.36 6.27
N PRO A 57 2.81 1.64 5.98
CA PRO A 57 3.86 2.65 5.87
C PRO A 57 4.55 2.91 7.22
N ASN A 58 5.86 3.18 7.17
CA ASN A 58 6.59 3.61 8.36
C ASN A 58 6.35 5.09 8.64
N MET A 59 5.49 5.37 9.60
CA MET A 59 5.14 6.75 10.00
C MET A 59 6.30 7.50 10.68
N ALA A 60 7.38 6.82 11.06
CA ALA A 60 8.60 7.47 11.57
C ALA A 60 9.47 8.04 10.43
N GLU A 61 9.22 7.62 9.20
CA GLU A 61 9.93 8.08 8.00
C GLU A 61 8.95 8.67 6.96
N PRO A 62 8.25 9.76 7.28
CA PRO A 62 7.19 10.30 6.42
C PRO A 62 7.69 10.78 5.05
N ASP A 63 8.97 11.14 4.96
CA ASP A 63 9.61 11.60 3.72
C ASP A 63 10.08 10.45 2.80
N ASN A 64 9.97 9.20 3.27
CA ASN A 64 10.33 8.01 2.50
C ASN A 64 9.06 7.28 2.03
N PRO A 65 8.63 7.47 0.79
CA PRO A 65 7.34 6.95 0.30
C PRO A 65 7.29 5.42 0.18
N VAL A 66 8.41 4.74 0.38
CA VAL A 66 8.51 3.27 0.30
C VAL A 66 8.88 2.63 1.64
N ALA A 67 9.06 3.44 2.69
CA ALA A 67 9.33 2.92 4.03
C ALA A 67 8.12 2.15 4.57
N THR A 68 8.36 0.98 5.13
CA THR A 68 7.33 0.11 5.70
C THR A 68 7.74 -0.41 7.06
N VAL A 69 6.75 -0.66 7.91
CA VAL A 69 6.92 -1.42 9.16
C VAL A 69 6.57 -2.91 8.99
N TYR A 70 6.20 -3.33 7.78
CA TYR A 70 5.93 -4.72 7.50
C TYR A 70 7.24 -5.48 7.31
N GLU A 71 7.51 -6.41 8.22
CA GLU A 71 8.65 -7.32 8.14
C GLU A 71 8.20 -8.63 7.50
N ASP A 72 8.83 -8.99 6.41
CA ASP A 72 8.58 -10.23 5.69
C ASP A 72 9.82 -11.14 5.68
N ASP A 73 9.59 -12.43 5.64
CA ASP A 73 10.59 -13.49 5.56
C ASP A 73 10.28 -14.47 4.40
N SER A 74 11.04 -15.55 4.31
CA SER A 74 10.87 -16.56 3.25
C SER A 74 9.45 -17.14 3.20
N PHE A 75 8.80 -17.36 4.35
CA PHE A 75 7.43 -17.86 4.40
C PHE A 75 6.45 -16.88 3.75
N HIS A 76 6.60 -15.57 4.00
CA HIS A 76 5.73 -14.56 3.40
C HIS A 76 5.93 -14.48 1.88
N HIS A 77 7.17 -14.65 1.40
CA HIS A 77 7.46 -14.69 -0.04
C HIS A 77 6.85 -15.91 -0.72
N GLU A 78 6.97 -17.08 -0.12
CA GLU A 78 6.35 -18.32 -0.63
C GLU A 78 4.82 -18.20 -0.64
N LEU A 79 4.22 -17.78 0.48
CA LEU A 79 2.77 -17.62 0.58
C LEU A 79 2.24 -16.59 -0.43
N ALA A 80 2.93 -15.48 -0.62
CA ALA A 80 2.52 -14.48 -1.59
C ALA A 80 2.58 -15.03 -3.02
N ALA A 81 3.64 -15.77 -3.37
CA ALA A 81 3.78 -16.40 -4.68
C ALA A 81 2.66 -17.41 -4.95
N GLU A 82 2.29 -18.23 -3.95
CA GLU A 82 1.19 -19.19 -4.06
C GLU A 82 -0.18 -18.49 -4.20
N LEU A 83 -0.42 -17.42 -3.46
CA LEU A 83 -1.64 -16.61 -3.58
C LEU A 83 -1.73 -15.93 -4.96
N GLU A 84 -0.63 -15.42 -5.49
CA GLU A 84 -0.54 -14.84 -6.83
C GLU A 84 -0.74 -15.90 -7.92
N TRP A 85 -0.26 -17.13 -7.69
CA TRP A 85 -0.52 -18.26 -8.58
C TRP A 85 -2.02 -18.61 -8.60
N VAL A 86 -2.69 -18.65 -7.44
CA VAL A 86 -4.14 -18.87 -7.34
C VAL A 86 -4.91 -17.78 -8.11
N GLU A 87 -4.50 -16.53 -8.01
CA GLU A 87 -5.16 -15.42 -8.70
C GLU A 87 -5.12 -15.58 -10.23
N ARG A 88 -4.01 -16.11 -10.76
CA ARG A 88 -3.77 -16.26 -12.20
C ARG A 88 -4.25 -17.59 -12.79
N THR A 89 -4.53 -18.59 -11.93
CA THR A 89 -4.86 -19.94 -12.37
C THR A 89 -6.35 -20.21 -12.19
N PRO A 90 -7.10 -20.48 -13.29
CA PRO A 90 -8.51 -20.88 -13.18
C PRO A 90 -8.65 -22.16 -12.34
N ASP A 91 -9.70 -22.20 -11.52
CA ASP A 91 -10.07 -23.34 -10.68
C ASP A 91 -8.98 -23.80 -9.68
N ALA A 92 -7.98 -22.95 -9.43
CA ALA A 92 -6.93 -23.24 -8.45
C ALA A 92 -7.51 -23.41 -7.04
N ARG A 93 -6.90 -24.33 -6.29
CA ARG A 93 -7.22 -24.58 -4.88
C ARG A 93 -5.94 -24.57 -4.08
N LEU A 94 -5.92 -23.80 -3.01
CA LEU A 94 -4.78 -23.67 -2.11
C LEU A 94 -5.21 -23.93 -0.68
N ILE A 95 -4.48 -24.80 0.01
CA ILE A 95 -4.61 -25.01 1.46
C ILE A 95 -3.33 -24.44 2.09
N VAL A 96 -3.50 -23.52 3.03
CA VAL A 96 -2.38 -22.88 3.74
C VAL A 96 -2.37 -23.37 5.18
N GLU A 97 -1.36 -24.14 5.53
CA GLU A 97 -1.10 -24.60 6.88
C GLU A 97 0.14 -23.88 7.43
N ALA A 98 -0.03 -23.11 8.48
CA ALA A 98 1.06 -22.40 9.14
C ALA A 98 0.76 -22.19 10.62
N PRO A 99 1.78 -22.12 11.49
CA PRO A 99 1.61 -21.82 12.89
C PRO A 99 0.85 -20.51 13.12
N PRO A 100 0.19 -20.33 14.27
CA PRO A 100 -0.43 -19.04 14.61
C PRO A 100 0.63 -17.95 14.74
N ARG A 101 0.23 -16.68 14.46
CA ARG A 101 1.07 -15.48 14.58
C ARG A 101 2.24 -15.36 13.58
N HIS A 102 2.19 -16.08 12.46
CA HIS A 102 3.16 -15.96 11.35
C HIS A 102 2.63 -15.11 10.18
N GLY A 103 1.75 -14.17 10.42
CA GLY A 103 1.31 -13.21 9.40
C GLY A 103 0.41 -13.77 8.29
N LYS A 104 0.08 -15.10 8.27
CA LYS A 104 -0.71 -15.68 7.18
C LYS A 104 -2.03 -14.94 6.90
N SER A 105 -2.77 -14.56 7.94
CA SER A 105 -4.05 -13.85 7.78
C SER A 105 -3.86 -12.43 7.24
N ILE A 106 -2.74 -11.78 7.56
CA ILE A 106 -2.39 -10.47 7.03
C ILE A 106 -2.25 -10.56 5.51
N LEU A 107 -1.57 -11.58 5.00
CA LEU A 107 -1.44 -11.82 3.56
C LEU A 107 -2.75 -12.33 2.96
N SER A 108 -3.24 -13.50 3.41
CA SER A 108 -4.28 -14.25 2.71
C SER A 108 -5.69 -13.66 2.84
N SER A 109 -6.00 -13.01 3.97
CA SER A 109 -7.37 -12.56 4.24
C SER A 109 -7.50 -11.03 4.26
N PHE A 110 -6.59 -10.32 4.95
CA PHE A 110 -6.67 -8.87 5.03
C PHE A 110 -6.28 -8.18 3.72
N ASN A 111 -5.16 -8.56 3.12
CA ASN A 111 -4.59 -7.81 1.99
C ASN A 111 -4.81 -8.48 0.63
N TYR A 112 -4.87 -9.81 0.55
CA TYR A 112 -5.11 -10.50 -0.71
C TYR A 112 -6.44 -10.11 -1.36
N VAL A 113 -7.53 -10.02 -0.58
CA VAL A 113 -8.86 -9.66 -1.11
C VAL A 113 -8.88 -8.24 -1.69
N PRO A 114 -8.47 -7.17 -0.99
CA PRO A 114 -8.35 -5.86 -1.60
C PRO A 114 -7.44 -5.83 -2.83
N TRP A 115 -6.31 -6.55 -2.80
CA TRP A 115 -5.37 -6.60 -3.91
C TRP A 115 -5.98 -7.20 -5.18
N ILE A 116 -6.63 -8.37 -5.09
CA ILE A 116 -7.30 -8.99 -6.26
C ILE A 116 -8.48 -8.14 -6.76
N MET A 117 -9.21 -7.46 -5.87
CA MET A 117 -10.27 -6.53 -6.25
C MET A 117 -9.72 -5.30 -6.96
N GLY A 118 -8.52 -4.84 -6.59
CA GLY A 118 -7.82 -3.77 -7.31
C GLY A 118 -7.44 -4.15 -8.72
N ARG A 119 -6.94 -5.36 -8.91
CA ARG A 119 -6.55 -5.92 -10.23
C ARG A 119 -7.76 -6.25 -11.11
N GLN A 120 -8.84 -6.74 -10.52
CA GLN A 120 -10.06 -7.12 -11.21
C GLN A 120 -11.30 -6.66 -10.44
N PRO A 121 -11.70 -5.38 -10.60
CA PRO A 121 -12.77 -4.79 -9.79
C PRO A 121 -14.16 -5.39 -10.03
N SER A 122 -14.35 -6.21 -11.06
CA SER A 122 -15.59 -6.93 -11.35
C SER A 122 -15.67 -8.32 -10.71
N ARG A 123 -14.60 -8.78 -10.02
CA ARG A 123 -14.54 -10.10 -9.38
C ARG A 123 -15.53 -10.19 -8.22
N GLN A 124 -16.04 -11.40 -7.99
CA GLN A 124 -16.82 -11.72 -6.79
C GLN A 124 -15.98 -12.55 -5.83
N VAL A 125 -16.00 -12.18 -4.56
CA VAL A 125 -15.27 -12.85 -3.49
C VAL A 125 -16.26 -13.26 -2.42
N ILE A 126 -16.21 -14.52 -1.99
CA ILE A 126 -16.95 -15.01 -0.84
C ILE A 126 -15.92 -15.34 0.25
N PHE A 127 -16.08 -14.73 1.40
CA PHE A 127 -15.28 -14.98 2.58
C PHE A 127 -16.12 -15.72 3.62
N SER A 128 -15.61 -16.83 4.12
CA SER A 128 -16.27 -17.61 5.16
C SER A 128 -15.38 -17.72 6.38
N ALA A 129 -15.93 -17.43 7.54
CA ALA A 129 -15.26 -17.54 8.83
C ALA A 129 -16.12 -18.31 9.83
N TYR A 130 -15.54 -18.70 10.95
CA TYR A 130 -16.25 -19.45 12.00
C TYR A 130 -17.29 -18.62 12.76
N GLY A 131 -17.29 -17.31 12.64
CA GLY A 131 -18.23 -16.41 13.32
C GLY A 131 -18.49 -15.14 12.53
N ALA A 132 -19.71 -14.63 12.60
CA ALA A 132 -20.14 -13.45 11.87
C ALA A 132 -19.35 -12.19 12.26
N GLU A 133 -19.14 -11.96 13.55
CA GLU A 133 -18.39 -10.82 14.07
C GLU A 133 -16.96 -10.78 13.50
N PHE A 134 -16.31 -11.94 13.42
CA PHE A 134 -14.98 -12.06 12.84
C PHE A 134 -14.98 -11.79 11.33
N ALA A 135 -16.01 -12.24 10.60
CA ALA A 135 -16.16 -11.94 9.18
C ALA A 135 -16.39 -10.43 8.94
N GLU A 136 -17.16 -9.78 9.79
CA GLU A 136 -17.41 -8.34 9.73
C GLU A 136 -16.14 -7.51 9.96
N ASP A 137 -15.20 -7.97 10.80
CA ASP A 137 -13.91 -7.30 10.98
C ASP A 137 -13.12 -7.23 9.68
N PHE A 138 -13.13 -8.30 8.87
CA PHE A 138 -12.54 -8.29 7.53
C PHE A 138 -13.27 -7.32 6.60
N GLY A 139 -14.59 -7.33 6.61
CA GLY A 139 -15.38 -6.40 5.80
C GLY A 139 -15.08 -4.92 6.13
N ARG A 140 -14.95 -4.59 7.42
CA ARG A 140 -14.51 -3.25 7.87
C ARG A 140 -13.13 -2.90 7.34
N TYR A 141 -12.16 -3.81 7.50
CA TYR A 141 -10.80 -3.61 7.03
C TYR A 141 -10.75 -3.40 5.50
N TRP A 142 -11.44 -4.24 4.71
CA TRP A 142 -11.46 -4.12 3.25
C TRP A 142 -12.08 -2.81 2.80
N ARG A 143 -13.20 -2.40 3.40
CA ARG A 143 -13.84 -1.12 3.11
C ARG A 143 -12.90 0.04 3.37
N ASP A 144 -12.25 0.06 4.53
CA ASP A 144 -11.38 1.15 4.93
C ASP A 144 -10.08 1.16 4.09
N THR A 145 -9.56 -0.01 3.76
CA THR A 145 -8.42 -0.16 2.84
C THR A 145 -8.73 0.36 1.45
N ILE A 146 -9.82 -0.10 0.84
CA ILE A 146 -10.20 0.28 -0.54
C ILE A 146 -10.52 1.78 -0.62
N ASN A 147 -11.12 2.37 0.39
CA ASN A 147 -11.38 3.82 0.45
C ASN A 147 -10.12 4.63 0.85
N GLY A 148 -9.05 3.98 1.26
CA GLY A 148 -7.82 4.64 1.70
C GLY A 148 -7.02 5.28 0.57
N PRO A 149 -6.33 6.41 0.82
CA PRO A 149 -5.62 7.17 -0.21
C PRO A 149 -4.50 6.36 -0.87
N MET A 150 -3.77 5.54 -0.13
CA MET A 150 -2.70 4.70 -0.68
C MET A 150 -3.25 3.67 -1.66
N TYR A 151 -4.33 2.98 -1.29
CA TYR A 151 -5.01 2.04 -2.18
C TYR A 151 -5.50 2.72 -3.46
N GLN A 152 -6.11 3.89 -3.35
CA GLN A 152 -6.60 4.66 -4.49
C GLN A 152 -5.45 5.17 -5.40
N SER A 153 -4.26 5.38 -4.85
CA SER A 153 -3.06 5.68 -5.65
C SER A 153 -2.58 4.48 -6.45
N ILE A 154 -2.74 3.26 -5.91
CA ILE A 154 -2.38 2.01 -6.60
C ILE A 154 -3.46 1.61 -7.61
N PHE A 155 -4.74 1.64 -7.20
CA PHE A 155 -5.89 1.16 -7.96
C PHE A 155 -6.99 2.22 -8.11
N PRO A 156 -6.75 3.33 -8.83
CA PRO A 156 -7.71 4.44 -8.92
C PRO A 156 -9.04 4.07 -9.62
N GLY A 157 -9.04 2.97 -10.36
CA GLY A 157 -10.24 2.44 -11.03
C GLY A 157 -11.15 1.60 -10.13
N THR A 158 -10.73 1.26 -8.91
CA THR A 158 -11.50 0.43 -7.99
C THR A 158 -12.15 1.28 -6.92
N GLN A 159 -13.46 1.48 -7.02
CA GLN A 159 -14.23 2.27 -6.08
C GLN A 159 -15.40 1.46 -5.55
N LEU A 160 -15.69 1.61 -4.27
CA LEU A 160 -16.89 1.02 -3.66
C LEU A 160 -18.12 1.86 -4.00
N ARG A 161 -19.24 1.19 -4.21
CA ARG A 161 -20.56 1.84 -4.35
C ARG A 161 -20.97 2.43 -3.01
N ARG A 162 -21.51 3.64 -3.03
CA ARG A 162 -21.92 4.35 -1.81
C ARG A 162 -23.17 3.75 -1.13
N ASP A 163 -24.01 3.09 -1.92
CA ASP A 163 -25.27 2.47 -1.48
C ASP A 163 -25.10 1.06 -0.92
N THR A 164 -23.94 0.45 -1.06
CA THR A 164 -23.68 -0.95 -0.66
C THR A 164 -22.28 -1.07 -0.05
N GLN A 165 -22.12 -0.51 1.13
CA GLN A 165 -20.88 -0.56 1.92
C GLN A 165 -21.14 -1.09 3.34
N SER A 166 -22.06 -2.05 3.47
CA SER A 166 -22.22 -2.75 4.74
C SER A 166 -21.00 -3.65 4.96
N VAL A 167 -20.67 -3.90 6.23
CA VAL A 167 -19.52 -4.76 6.55
C VAL A 167 -19.68 -6.21 6.10
N SER A 168 -20.92 -6.63 5.85
CA SER A 168 -21.24 -7.97 5.35
C SER A 168 -21.37 -8.03 3.82
N GLU A 169 -21.40 -6.88 3.15
CA GLU A 169 -21.50 -6.82 1.68
C GLU A 169 -20.89 -5.52 1.16
N LEU A 170 -19.82 -5.63 0.41
CA LEU A 170 -19.18 -4.52 -0.26
C LEU A 170 -19.29 -4.72 -1.77
N ARG A 171 -19.77 -3.71 -2.50
CA ARG A 171 -19.86 -3.76 -3.96
C ARG A 171 -18.98 -2.69 -4.61
N THR A 172 -18.33 -3.05 -5.69
CA THR A 172 -17.58 -2.10 -6.51
C THR A 172 -18.49 -1.45 -7.56
N THR A 173 -18.09 -0.29 -8.05
CA THR A 173 -18.75 0.37 -9.17
C THR A 173 -18.61 -0.42 -10.49
N ALA A 174 -17.64 -1.31 -10.58
CA ALA A 174 -17.38 -2.19 -11.73
C ALA A 174 -18.19 -3.51 -11.69
N GLY A 175 -19.07 -3.69 -10.70
CA GLY A 175 -19.95 -4.86 -10.60
C GLY A 175 -19.40 -6.02 -9.79
N GLY A 176 -18.22 -5.91 -9.21
CA GLY A 176 -17.70 -6.90 -8.27
C GLY A 176 -18.31 -6.79 -6.88
N ALA A 177 -18.14 -7.83 -6.08
CA ALA A 177 -18.67 -7.88 -4.73
C ALA A 177 -17.79 -8.72 -3.79
N MET A 178 -17.84 -8.41 -2.51
CA MET A 178 -17.24 -9.17 -1.41
C MET A 178 -18.34 -9.44 -0.38
N PHE A 179 -18.53 -10.70 0.01
CA PHE A 179 -19.56 -11.19 0.93
C PHE A 179 -18.93 -11.92 2.11
#